data_75a70226c6adbf82d3861c07c51de46b
#
_entry.id   75a70226c6adbf82d3861c07c51de46b
#
_cell.length_a   1.000
_cell.length_b   1.000
_cell.length_c   1.000
_cell.angle_alpha   90.00
_cell.angle_beta   90.00
_cell.angle_gamma   90.00
#
_symmetry.space_group_name_H-M   'P 1'
#
loop_
_entity.id
_entity.type
_entity.pdbx_description
1 polymer ?
#
loop_
_entity_poly.entity_id
_entity_poly.type
_entity_poly.pdbx_seq_one_letter_code
_entity_poly.pdbx_strand_id
1 'polypeptide(L)'
;MGLSFIPRRTLAAGAMVVAGVLGLAACGGGESTTASPSEGASSSAAAGGAKLVTPGKLTTCTNLPYEPFQFKEGGKVVGFDVDIVDLAAKKLGVTQEIVDIDFAVIKSGAAMAAGKCDVAAAGMTITEERKANIDFSVPYFDATQALLAKKGTGVTSLEDVKAKNLKLGAQASTTGLDHAKKNGFDPREFADSPKELLGLQSGQVDVIIQDLPVVLTWLKKPEVAEKFELVASLDTGEQYGVGLKKGADPVVLKAVNDAITEAKADGTYEQIYVKWFGKKPGELG
;
A
#
# COMPACT_ATOMS: atom_id res chain seq x y z
N MET A 1 39.46 -39.51 5.87
CA MET A 1 39.58 -40.44 4.73
C MET A 1 38.27 -40.36 3.98
N GLY A 2 38.19 -39.82 2.84
CA GLY A 2 38.41 -39.98 1.49
C GLY A 2 38.03 -38.78 0.68
N LEU A 3 38.96 -38.19 0.01
CA LEU A 3 38.81 -37.25 -1.08
C LEU A 3 38.37 -37.97 -2.37
N SER A 4 37.55 -37.33 -3.20
CA SER A 4 37.54 -37.60 -4.67
C SER A 4 36.86 -36.40 -5.32
N PHE A 5 37.58 -35.56 -5.93
CA PHE A 5 38.09 -35.42 -7.31
C PHE A 5 37.01 -34.93 -8.31
N ILE A 6 37.26 -33.70 -8.76
CA ILE A 6 36.71 -33.00 -9.92
C ILE A 6 37.30 -33.63 -11.23
N PRO A 7 36.59 -33.50 -12.37
CA PRO A 7 37.33 -33.08 -13.56
C PRO A 7 36.73 -31.86 -14.27
N ARG A 8 37.64 -30.91 -14.52
CA ARG A 8 37.52 -29.88 -15.56
C ARG A 8 37.52 -30.54 -16.93
N ARG A 9 36.72 -30.07 -17.86
CA ARG A 9 36.93 -30.22 -19.31
C ARG A 9 36.89 -28.86 -20.01
N THR A 10 37.94 -28.69 -20.77
CA THR A 10 38.42 -27.55 -21.53
C THR A 10 37.75 -27.41 -22.91
N LEU A 11 37.61 -26.18 -23.36
CA LEU A 11 37.85 -25.53 -24.66
C LEU A 11 37.55 -26.31 -25.97
N ALA A 12 36.79 -25.66 -26.85
CA ALA A 12 37.16 -25.59 -28.28
C ALA A 12 36.64 -24.28 -28.88
N ALA A 13 37.55 -23.50 -29.40
CA ALA A 13 37.36 -22.32 -30.23
C ALA A 13 37.07 -22.78 -31.69
N GLY A 14 36.20 -22.04 -32.40
CA GLY A 14 35.97 -22.21 -33.83
C GLY A 14 35.71 -20.84 -34.47
N ALA A 15 36.75 -20.27 -35.04
CA ALA A 15 36.66 -19.11 -35.92
C ALA A 15 36.33 -19.56 -37.35
N MET A 16 35.39 -18.88 -38.02
CA MET A 16 35.27 -18.89 -39.48
C MET A 16 35.05 -17.47 -39.98
N VAL A 17 36.06 -17.03 -40.71
CA VAL A 17 36.07 -15.83 -41.54
C VAL A 17 35.55 -16.24 -42.93
N VAL A 18 34.62 -15.48 -43.49
CA VAL A 18 34.42 -15.40 -44.93
C VAL A 18 34.23 -13.96 -45.35
N ALA A 19 35.13 -13.59 -46.23
CA ALA A 19 35.27 -12.27 -46.86
C ALA A 19 34.46 -12.21 -48.17
N GLY A 20 34.03 -10.97 -48.50
CA GLY A 20 34.00 -10.49 -49.89
C GLY A 20 32.67 -10.52 -50.58
N VAL A 21 32.18 -9.37 -51.02
CA VAL A 21 32.27 -8.86 -52.39
C VAL A 21 31.68 -7.46 -52.47
N LEU A 22 32.48 -6.55 -52.99
CA LEU A 22 32.05 -5.23 -53.45
C LEU A 22 31.27 -5.30 -54.76
N GLY A 23 30.20 -4.53 -54.88
CA GLY A 23 29.54 -4.30 -56.13
C GLY A 23 29.00 -2.84 -56.19
N LEU A 24 29.71 -1.96 -56.88
CA LEU A 24 29.21 -0.65 -57.34
C LEU A 24 28.44 -0.82 -58.67
N ALA A 25 27.29 -0.14 -58.77
CA ALA A 25 26.74 0.49 -60.00
C ALA A 25 25.42 1.20 -59.68
N ALA A 26 25.37 2.49 -59.71
CA ALA A 26 24.95 3.41 -60.75
C ALA A 26 23.47 3.73 -60.86
N CYS A 27 23.14 5.00 -60.59
CA CYS A 27 22.11 5.92 -61.07
C CYS A 27 20.87 5.40 -61.82
N GLY A 28 19.70 5.94 -61.42
CA GLY A 28 18.51 6.04 -62.28
C GLY A 28 17.23 6.38 -61.50
N GLY A 29 16.69 7.55 -61.77
CA GLY A 29 15.60 8.26 -61.14
C GLY A 29 14.24 7.58 -61.08
N GLY A 30 13.37 8.24 -60.32
CA GLY A 30 11.92 8.15 -60.51
C GLY A 30 11.10 7.72 -59.29
N GLU A 31 10.46 8.70 -58.69
CA GLU A 31 9.10 8.73 -58.11
C GLU A 31 8.62 7.69 -57.08
N SER A 32 8.16 8.30 -56.01
CA SER A 32 7.02 7.94 -55.18
C SER A 32 6.92 6.48 -54.68
N THR A 33 7.39 6.29 -53.45
CA THR A 33 6.83 5.24 -52.58
C THR A 33 6.58 5.78 -51.19
N THR A 34 5.32 5.72 -50.84
CA THR A 34 4.73 5.85 -49.53
C THR A 34 5.64 5.26 -48.44
N ALA A 35 6.16 6.15 -47.59
CA ALA A 35 6.76 5.76 -46.34
C ALA A 35 5.65 5.21 -45.43
N SER A 36 5.73 3.94 -45.12
CA SER A 36 5.03 3.34 -43.98
C SER A 36 5.44 4.09 -42.74
N PRO A 37 4.49 4.54 -41.90
CA PRO A 37 4.84 5.08 -40.59
C PRO A 37 5.40 3.92 -39.76
N SER A 38 6.69 4.01 -39.43
CA SER A 38 7.26 3.31 -38.29
C SER A 38 6.35 3.61 -37.10
N GLU A 39 5.68 2.60 -36.55
CA GLU A 39 5.02 2.67 -35.27
C GLU A 39 6.10 3.00 -34.23
N GLY A 40 6.32 4.30 -34.03
CA GLY A 40 7.03 4.81 -32.89
C GLY A 40 6.27 4.38 -31.65
N ALA A 41 6.91 3.62 -30.78
CA ALA A 41 6.46 3.36 -29.44
C ALA A 41 6.12 4.71 -28.81
N SER A 42 4.83 5.04 -28.75
CA SER A 42 4.30 6.21 -28.05
C SER A 42 4.56 5.95 -26.58
N SER A 43 5.66 6.47 -26.05
CA SER A 43 5.80 6.66 -24.61
C SER A 43 4.66 7.57 -24.20
N SER A 44 3.60 7.03 -23.63
CA SER A 44 2.53 7.84 -23.07
C SER A 44 3.12 8.64 -21.91
N ALA A 45 3.53 9.86 -22.17
CA ALA A 45 3.83 10.79 -21.10
C ALA A 45 2.55 10.96 -20.27
N ALA A 46 2.67 10.84 -18.95
CA ALA A 46 1.56 11.09 -18.04
C ALA A 46 0.96 12.47 -18.34
N ALA A 47 -0.37 12.58 -18.25
CA ALA A 47 -1.05 13.84 -18.45
C ALA A 47 -0.48 14.92 -17.52
N GLY A 48 -0.17 16.09 -18.05
CA GLY A 48 0.39 17.20 -17.25
C GLY A 48 1.89 17.13 -16.98
N GLY A 49 2.65 16.17 -17.55
CA GLY A 49 4.11 16.10 -17.41
C GLY A 49 4.59 15.58 -16.05
N ALA A 50 3.77 14.81 -15.32
CA ALA A 50 4.15 14.16 -14.06
C ALA A 50 5.42 13.32 -14.24
N LYS A 51 6.36 13.46 -13.30
CA LYS A 51 7.58 12.66 -13.24
C LYS A 51 7.32 11.44 -12.37
N LEU A 52 7.08 10.31 -13.00
CA LEU A 52 6.81 9.05 -12.33
C LEU A 52 8.05 8.15 -12.29
N VAL A 53 8.15 7.33 -11.25
CA VAL A 53 9.21 6.32 -11.08
C VAL A 53 9.23 5.36 -12.26
N THR A 54 8.06 4.90 -12.68
CA THR A 54 7.90 4.05 -13.86
C THR A 54 7.07 4.79 -14.90
N PRO A 55 7.58 5.06 -16.10
CA PRO A 55 6.80 5.73 -17.15
C PRO A 55 5.48 5.03 -17.44
N GLY A 56 4.38 5.80 -17.45
CA GLY A 56 3.03 5.27 -17.70
C GLY A 56 2.37 4.54 -16.54
N LYS A 57 3.00 4.53 -15.34
CA LYS A 57 2.46 3.88 -14.16
C LYS A 57 2.58 4.77 -12.92
N LEU A 58 1.52 4.86 -12.15
CA LEU A 58 1.56 5.42 -10.79
C LEU A 58 1.93 4.29 -9.83
N THR A 59 3.21 4.24 -9.44
CA THR A 59 3.71 3.19 -8.56
C THR A 59 3.31 3.50 -7.12
N THR A 60 2.57 2.58 -6.51
CA THR A 60 1.99 2.72 -5.16
C THR A 60 2.62 1.75 -4.19
N CYS A 61 3.33 2.24 -3.19
CA CYS A 61 3.77 1.44 -2.06
C CYS A 61 2.60 1.16 -1.11
N THR A 62 2.48 -0.10 -0.71
CA THR A 62 1.49 -0.54 0.27
C THR A 62 2.06 -1.67 1.13
N ASN A 63 1.38 -2.02 2.21
CA ASN A 63 1.74 -3.17 3.06
C ASN A 63 0.60 -4.18 3.08
N LEU A 64 0.87 -5.40 2.64
CA LEU A 64 -0.14 -6.45 2.48
C LEU A 64 -0.01 -7.57 3.51
N PRO A 65 -1.11 -8.16 3.91
CA PRO A 65 -2.49 -7.69 3.72
C PRO A 65 -2.96 -6.74 4.84
N TYR A 66 -3.83 -5.79 4.51
CA TYR A 66 -4.51 -4.91 5.45
C TYR A 66 -5.97 -4.70 5.02
N GLU A 67 -6.76 -5.74 5.13
CA GLU A 67 -8.16 -5.80 4.68
C GLU A 67 -9.06 -4.93 5.57
N PRO A 68 -9.95 -4.07 5.02
CA PRO A 68 -10.40 -3.97 3.63
C PRO A 68 -9.70 -2.88 2.79
N PHE A 69 -8.60 -2.29 3.28
CA PHE A 69 -7.91 -1.20 2.59
C PHE A 69 -7.04 -1.70 1.42
N GLN A 70 -6.21 -2.73 1.63
CA GLN A 70 -5.40 -3.37 0.60
C GLN A 70 -5.12 -4.84 0.92
N PHE A 71 -5.45 -5.71 0.01
CA PHE A 71 -5.26 -7.16 0.16
C PHE A 71 -5.29 -7.88 -1.19
N LYS A 72 -4.97 -9.17 -1.20
CA LYS A 72 -5.00 -9.99 -2.42
C LYS A 72 -6.33 -10.72 -2.54
N GLU A 73 -7.01 -10.55 -3.68
CA GLU A 73 -8.20 -11.27 -4.06
C GLU A 73 -8.10 -11.68 -5.53
N GLY A 74 -8.33 -12.97 -5.84
CA GLY A 74 -8.25 -13.47 -7.19
C GLY A 74 -6.90 -13.23 -7.90
N GLY A 75 -5.80 -13.17 -7.16
CA GLY A 75 -4.45 -12.90 -7.68
C GLY A 75 -4.15 -11.41 -7.94
N LYS A 76 -5.10 -10.52 -7.66
CA LYS A 76 -4.92 -9.06 -7.77
C LYS A 76 -4.88 -8.43 -6.39
N VAL A 77 -4.21 -7.28 -6.30
CA VAL A 77 -4.33 -6.43 -5.11
C VAL A 77 -5.56 -5.55 -5.30
N VAL A 78 -6.43 -5.54 -4.31
CA VAL A 78 -7.69 -4.80 -4.28
C VAL A 78 -7.88 -4.16 -2.91
N GLY A 79 -8.85 -3.26 -2.77
CA GLY A 79 -9.20 -2.65 -1.50
C GLY A 79 -9.55 -1.18 -1.64
N PHE A 80 -9.96 -0.57 -0.54
CA PHE A 80 -10.38 0.83 -0.51
C PHE A 80 -9.24 1.77 -0.95
N ASP A 81 -8.03 1.59 -0.40
CA ASP A 81 -6.87 2.40 -0.74
C ASP A 81 -6.48 2.25 -2.22
N VAL A 82 -6.59 1.03 -2.75
CA VAL A 82 -6.31 0.75 -4.16
C VAL A 82 -7.27 1.51 -5.06
N ASP A 83 -8.58 1.45 -4.77
CA ASP A 83 -9.60 2.14 -5.55
C ASP A 83 -9.43 3.68 -5.48
N ILE A 84 -9.04 4.24 -4.33
CA ILE A 84 -8.78 5.68 -4.16
C ILE A 84 -7.57 6.13 -5.02
N VAL A 85 -6.48 5.37 -5.01
CA VAL A 85 -5.29 5.71 -5.81
C VAL A 85 -5.53 5.47 -7.29
N ASP A 86 -6.36 4.50 -7.67
CA ASP A 86 -6.77 4.29 -9.07
C ASP A 86 -7.47 5.51 -9.68
N LEU A 87 -8.20 6.29 -8.89
CA LEU A 87 -8.79 7.56 -9.36
C LEU A 87 -7.69 8.56 -9.75
N ALA A 88 -6.63 8.65 -8.95
CA ALA A 88 -5.49 9.52 -9.25
C ALA A 88 -4.70 9.03 -10.48
N ALA A 89 -4.50 7.73 -10.61
CA ALA A 89 -3.85 7.13 -11.77
C ALA A 89 -4.62 7.43 -13.06
N LYS A 90 -5.95 7.28 -13.05
CA LYS A 90 -6.83 7.63 -14.17
C LYS A 90 -6.72 9.12 -14.53
N LYS A 91 -6.67 10.00 -13.52
CA LYS A 91 -6.53 11.45 -13.72
C LYS A 91 -5.20 11.82 -14.37
N LEU A 92 -4.14 11.07 -14.06
CA LEU A 92 -2.83 11.20 -14.70
C LEU A 92 -2.74 10.50 -16.08
N GLY A 93 -3.77 9.80 -16.52
CA GLY A 93 -3.76 9.03 -17.77
C GLY A 93 -2.83 7.83 -17.75
N VAL A 94 -2.58 7.24 -16.57
CA VAL A 94 -1.68 6.10 -16.35
C VAL A 94 -2.41 4.97 -15.62
N THR A 95 -1.76 3.81 -15.46
CA THR A 95 -2.26 2.71 -14.64
C THR A 95 -1.56 2.67 -13.30
N GLN A 96 -2.25 2.15 -12.26
CA GLN A 96 -1.64 1.91 -10.97
C GLN A 96 -0.77 0.64 -11.00
N GLU A 97 0.40 0.69 -10.37
CA GLU A 97 1.26 -0.47 -10.08
C GLU A 97 1.51 -0.57 -8.58
N ILE A 98 1.19 -1.73 -7.99
CA ILE A 98 1.31 -1.94 -6.54
C ILE A 98 2.66 -2.56 -6.20
N VAL A 99 3.34 -1.99 -5.20
CA VAL A 99 4.59 -2.50 -4.62
C VAL A 99 4.37 -2.78 -3.15
N ASP A 100 4.46 -4.06 -2.76
CA ASP A 100 4.32 -4.51 -1.37
C ASP A 100 5.62 -4.27 -0.62
N ILE A 101 5.58 -3.45 0.42
CA ILE A 101 6.74 -3.01 1.22
C ILE A 101 6.36 -3.00 2.70
N ASP A 102 7.32 -3.29 3.57
CA ASP A 102 7.16 -3.19 5.02
C ASP A 102 6.65 -1.81 5.45
N PHE A 103 5.65 -1.78 6.35
CA PHE A 103 4.99 -0.54 6.76
C PHE A 103 5.95 0.45 7.45
N ALA A 104 6.94 -0.03 8.20
CA ALA A 104 7.93 0.84 8.83
C ALA A 104 8.76 1.63 7.80
N VAL A 105 9.05 1.00 6.64
CA VAL A 105 9.77 1.65 5.53
C VAL A 105 8.87 2.67 4.81
N ILE A 106 7.57 2.37 4.71
CA ILE A 106 6.59 3.31 4.14
C ILE A 106 6.42 4.52 5.06
N LYS A 107 6.09 4.29 6.34
CA LYS A 107 5.77 5.37 7.29
C LYS A 107 6.94 6.32 7.56
N SER A 108 8.17 5.87 7.36
CA SER A 108 9.37 6.71 7.49
C SER A 108 9.63 7.59 6.26
N GLY A 109 8.92 7.37 5.15
CA GLY A 109 9.16 8.04 3.86
C GLY A 109 10.33 7.44 3.07
N ALA A 110 11.06 6.47 3.62
CA ALA A 110 12.27 5.93 2.99
C ALA A 110 12.00 5.24 1.65
N ALA A 111 10.85 4.55 1.49
CA ALA A 111 10.48 3.91 0.23
C ALA A 111 10.34 4.93 -0.91
N MET A 112 9.62 6.02 -0.67
CA MET A 112 9.39 7.08 -1.65
C MET A 112 10.66 7.91 -1.89
N ALA A 113 11.44 8.20 -0.82
CA ALA A 113 12.70 8.89 -0.95
C ALA A 113 13.72 8.11 -1.82
N ALA A 114 13.69 6.78 -1.73
CA ALA A 114 14.52 5.88 -2.55
C ALA A 114 13.97 5.66 -3.97
N GLY A 115 12.85 6.30 -4.35
CA GLY A 115 12.24 6.15 -5.66
C GLY A 115 11.68 4.75 -5.92
N LYS A 116 11.24 4.04 -4.89
CA LYS A 116 10.57 2.74 -5.06
C LYS A 116 9.12 2.88 -5.49
N CYS A 117 8.50 4.01 -5.17
CA CYS A 117 7.12 4.34 -5.52
C CYS A 117 6.92 5.85 -5.57
N ASP A 118 5.91 6.26 -6.32
CA ASP A 118 5.49 7.65 -6.46
C ASP A 118 4.66 8.09 -5.26
N VAL A 119 3.78 7.19 -4.81
CA VAL A 119 2.84 7.41 -3.71
C VAL A 119 2.82 6.20 -2.76
N ALA A 120 2.26 6.39 -1.57
CA ALA A 120 2.02 5.32 -0.60
C ALA A 120 0.58 5.41 -0.07
N ALA A 121 -0.16 4.29 -0.16
CA ALA A 121 -1.47 4.11 0.42
C ALA A 121 -1.47 2.79 1.20
N ALA A 122 -1.62 2.88 2.52
CA ALA A 122 -1.47 1.74 3.43
C ALA A 122 -2.24 1.96 4.75
N GLY A 123 -3.46 2.54 4.69
CA GLY A 123 -4.18 2.97 5.89
C GLY A 123 -3.32 3.93 6.73
N MET A 124 -2.63 4.85 6.07
CA MET A 124 -1.57 5.60 6.73
C MET A 124 -2.08 6.91 7.33
N THR A 125 -2.12 6.97 8.66
CA THR A 125 -2.51 8.17 9.42
C THR A 125 -1.57 9.34 9.13
N ILE A 126 -2.14 10.51 8.90
CA ILE A 126 -1.44 11.79 8.81
C ILE A 126 -1.03 12.19 10.24
N THR A 127 0.28 12.21 10.53
CA THR A 127 0.82 12.69 11.82
C THR A 127 1.90 13.73 11.59
N GLU A 128 2.14 14.59 12.58
CA GLU A 128 3.22 15.59 12.49
C GLU A 128 4.60 14.92 12.36
N GLU A 129 4.81 13.80 13.05
CA GLU A 129 6.04 13.02 12.92
C GLU A 129 6.26 12.57 11.46
N ARG A 130 5.22 12.02 10.82
CA ARG A 130 5.29 11.55 9.43
C ARG A 130 5.44 12.71 8.44
N LYS A 131 4.77 13.84 8.68
CA LYS A 131 4.89 15.05 7.85
C LYS A 131 6.31 15.62 7.80
N ALA A 132 7.17 15.30 8.76
CA ALA A 132 8.57 15.68 8.69
C ALA A 132 9.28 15.11 7.45
N ASN A 133 8.92 13.90 7.04
CA ASN A 133 9.58 13.15 5.96
C ASN A 133 8.67 12.82 4.77
N ILE A 134 7.37 13.07 4.89
CA ILE A 134 6.34 12.70 3.89
C ILE A 134 5.47 13.92 3.63
N ASP A 135 5.17 14.22 2.38
CA ASP A 135 4.05 15.07 2.03
C ASP A 135 2.78 14.21 1.92
N PHE A 136 1.66 14.75 2.36
CA PHE A 136 0.38 14.04 2.34
C PHE A 136 -0.61 14.73 1.42
N SER A 137 -1.49 13.94 0.85
CA SER A 137 -2.71 14.43 0.22
C SER A 137 -3.66 15.07 1.23
N VAL A 138 -4.75 15.64 0.73
CA VAL A 138 -5.95 15.89 1.56
C VAL A 138 -6.41 14.57 2.19
N PRO A 139 -7.00 14.60 3.40
CA PRO A 139 -7.48 13.37 4.06
C PRO A 139 -8.57 12.68 3.23
N TYR A 140 -8.50 11.33 3.19
CA TYR A 140 -9.50 10.54 2.49
C TYR A 140 -10.31 9.60 3.38
N PHE A 141 -9.89 9.36 4.63
CA PHE A 141 -10.59 8.45 5.55
C PHE A 141 -10.43 8.93 7.00
N ASP A 142 -11.50 8.84 7.80
CA ASP A 142 -11.44 9.12 9.25
C ASP A 142 -11.05 7.84 9.98
N ALA A 143 -9.91 7.87 10.69
CA ALA A 143 -9.32 6.72 11.34
C ALA A 143 -9.84 6.61 12.78
N THR A 144 -10.47 5.49 13.10
CA THR A 144 -10.91 5.14 14.46
C THR A 144 -10.17 3.90 14.91
N GLN A 145 -9.55 3.93 16.09
CA GLN A 145 -8.95 2.75 16.71
C GLN A 145 -10.02 1.90 17.40
N ALA A 146 -9.73 0.63 17.58
CA ALA A 146 -10.64 -0.31 18.24
C ALA A 146 -9.88 -1.28 19.13
N LEU A 147 -10.53 -1.72 20.21
CA LEU A 147 -10.05 -2.82 21.02
C LEU A 147 -10.81 -4.09 20.68
N LEU A 148 -10.08 -5.12 20.27
CA LEU A 148 -10.60 -6.48 20.06
C LEU A 148 -10.08 -7.36 21.19
N ALA A 149 -10.98 -8.02 21.90
CA ALA A 149 -10.64 -8.88 23.03
C ALA A 149 -11.34 -10.25 22.94
N LYS A 150 -10.84 -11.21 23.71
CA LYS A 150 -11.53 -12.47 23.91
C LYS A 150 -12.87 -12.22 24.61
N LYS A 151 -13.93 -12.87 24.16
CA LYS A 151 -15.24 -12.81 24.78
C LYS A 151 -15.20 -13.16 26.26
N GLY A 152 -15.99 -12.42 27.05
CA GLY A 152 -16.11 -12.64 28.48
C GLY A 152 -14.98 -12.05 29.32
N THR A 153 -14.06 -11.26 28.73
CA THR A 153 -13.04 -10.52 29.51
C THR A 153 -13.64 -9.40 30.35
N GLY A 154 -14.82 -8.89 29.95
CA GLY A 154 -15.47 -7.75 30.58
C GLY A 154 -14.65 -6.46 30.47
N VAL A 155 -13.87 -6.34 29.40
CA VAL A 155 -13.14 -5.12 29.04
C VAL A 155 -14.06 -4.22 28.22
N THR A 156 -14.04 -2.92 28.50
CA THR A 156 -14.77 -1.89 27.75
C THR A 156 -13.93 -0.67 27.46
N SER A 157 -12.70 -0.62 27.97
CA SER A 157 -11.78 0.50 27.79
C SER A 157 -10.32 0.06 28.00
N LEU A 158 -9.37 0.96 27.70
CA LEU A 158 -7.94 0.76 28.01
C LEU A 158 -7.69 0.71 29.52
N GLU A 159 -8.46 1.46 30.31
CA GLU A 159 -8.39 1.44 31.77
C GLU A 159 -8.73 0.05 32.32
N ASP A 160 -9.75 -0.62 31.76
CA ASP A 160 -10.09 -1.98 32.14
C ASP A 160 -8.98 -2.98 31.82
N VAL A 161 -8.32 -2.83 30.63
CA VAL A 161 -7.17 -3.65 30.25
C VAL A 161 -6.07 -3.52 31.31
N LYS A 162 -5.80 -2.31 31.78
CA LYS A 162 -4.81 -2.04 32.81
C LYS A 162 -5.22 -2.55 34.18
N ALA A 163 -6.46 -2.28 34.60
CA ALA A 163 -6.98 -2.70 35.89
C ALA A 163 -7.02 -4.24 36.06
N LYS A 164 -7.27 -4.95 34.96
CA LYS A 164 -7.29 -6.41 34.89
C LYS A 164 -5.91 -7.03 34.61
N ASN A 165 -4.88 -6.20 34.44
CA ASN A 165 -3.50 -6.62 34.10
C ASN A 165 -3.45 -7.53 32.85
N LEU A 166 -4.24 -7.21 31.85
CA LEU A 166 -4.29 -7.94 30.58
C LEU A 166 -3.16 -7.53 29.66
N LYS A 167 -2.67 -8.47 28.84
CA LYS A 167 -1.61 -8.23 27.87
C LYS A 167 -2.22 -7.57 26.64
N LEU A 168 -1.74 -6.35 26.32
CA LEU A 168 -2.13 -5.64 25.11
C LEU A 168 -1.14 -5.93 23.98
N GLY A 169 -1.65 -6.14 22.77
CA GLY A 169 -0.89 -6.24 21.54
C GLY A 169 -1.22 -5.09 20.59
N ALA A 170 -0.27 -4.76 19.71
CA ALA A 170 -0.45 -3.79 18.63
C ALA A 170 0.47 -4.10 17.45
N GLN A 171 0.09 -3.70 16.24
CA GLN A 171 1.00 -3.74 15.11
C GLN A 171 2.11 -2.70 15.29
N ALA A 172 3.34 -3.10 15.02
CA ALA A 172 4.52 -2.22 15.11
C ALA A 172 4.41 -1.03 14.16
N SER A 173 4.94 0.11 14.59
CA SER A 173 5.02 1.34 13.77
C SER A 173 3.67 2.01 13.45
N THR A 174 2.60 1.65 14.15
CA THR A 174 1.25 2.22 13.95
C THR A 174 0.92 3.29 14.97
N THR A 175 -0.11 4.09 14.68
CA THR A 175 -0.66 5.06 15.66
C THR A 175 -1.41 4.37 16.78
N GLY A 176 -1.96 3.17 16.56
CA GLY A 176 -2.54 2.34 17.61
C GLY A 176 -1.49 1.94 18.67
N LEU A 177 -0.30 1.53 18.24
CA LEU A 177 0.83 1.28 19.13
C LEU A 177 1.20 2.54 19.92
N ASP A 178 1.32 3.69 19.24
CA ASP A 178 1.67 4.96 19.87
C ASP A 178 0.60 5.40 20.86
N HIS A 179 -0.68 5.21 20.54
CA HIS A 179 -1.81 5.48 21.42
C HIS A 179 -1.73 4.62 22.68
N ALA A 180 -1.46 3.32 22.55
CA ALA A 180 -1.29 2.45 23.71
C ALA A 180 -0.10 2.87 24.59
N LYS A 181 1.05 3.19 24.00
CA LYS A 181 2.23 3.67 24.74
C LYS A 181 1.97 5.00 25.49
N LYS A 182 1.27 5.94 24.85
CA LYS A 182 0.85 7.21 25.50
C LYS A 182 -0.08 6.99 26.69
N ASN A 183 -0.86 5.92 26.70
CA ASN A 183 -1.71 5.51 27.82
C ASN A 183 -0.98 4.63 28.85
N GLY A 184 0.35 4.54 28.77
CA GLY A 184 1.20 3.87 29.76
C GLY A 184 1.20 2.34 29.66
N PHE A 185 0.95 1.80 28.46
CA PHE A 185 1.15 0.39 28.17
C PHE A 185 2.53 0.13 27.57
N ASP A 186 2.99 -1.11 27.73
CA ASP A 186 4.09 -1.69 26.95
C ASP A 186 3.53 -2.84 26.11
N PRO A 187 2.92 -2.52 24.93
CA PRO A 187 2.25 -3.53 24.13
C PRO A 187 3.23 -4.49 23.51
N ARG A 188 2.82 -5.76 23.38
CA ARG A 188 3.53 -6.70 22.51
C ARG A 188 3.38 -6.25 21.06
N GLU A 189 4.51 -5.99 20.41
CA GLU A 189 4.54 -5.55 19.03
C GLU A 189 4.52 -6.74 18.06
N PHE A 190 3.70 -6.63 17.01
CA PHE A 190 3.59 -7.58 15.92
C PHE A 190 4.00 -6.92 14.61
N ALA A 191 4.67 -7.64 13.72
CA ALA A 191 5.21 -7.07 12.49
C ALA A 191 4.11 -6.63 11.49
N ASP A 192 2.98 -7.32 11.48
CA ASP A 192 1.85 -7.08 10.58
C ASP A 192 0.53 -7.43 11.25
N SER A 193 -0.58 -6.96 10.66
CA SER A 193 -1.93 -7.18 11.22
C SER A 193 -2.36 -8.65 11.28
N PRO A 194 -2.01 -9.55 10.33
CA PRO A 194 -2.27 -10.97 10.49
C PRO A 194 -1.55 -11.61 11.69
N LYS A 195 -0.30 -11.22 11.94
CA LYS A 195 0.44 -11.74 13.12
C LYS A 195 -0.12 -11.20 14.41
N GLU A 196 -0.62 -9.97 14.43
CA GLU A 196 -1.32 -9.39 15.57
C GLU A 196 -2.58 -10.19 15.91
N LEU A 197 -3.45 -10.46 14.92
CA LEU A 197 -4.64 -11.30 15.10
C LEU A 197 -4.26 -12.71 15.57
N LEU A 198 -3.23 -13.31 14.97
CA LEU A 198 -2.73 -14.63 15.39
C LEU A 198 -2.21 -14.60 16.83
N GLY A 199 -1.56 -13.50 17.24
CA GLY A 199 -1.11 -13.30 18.63
C GLY A 199 -2.26 -13.31 19.62
N LEU A 200 -3.38 -12.67 19.28
CA LEU A 200 -4.61 -12.71 20.05
C LEU A 200 -5.23 -14.11 20.06
N GLN A 201 -5.35 -14.75 18.91
CA GLN A 201 -5.94 -16.09 18.77
C GLN A 201 -5.16 -17.16 19.53
N SER A 202 -3.84 -17.06 19.57
CA SER A 202 -2.95 -18.00 20.28
C SER A 202 -2.79 -17.69 21.77
N GLY A 203 -3.40 -16.60 22.28
CA GLY A 203 -3.29 -16.21 23.69
C GLY A 203 -1.94 -15.60 24.08
N GLN A 204 -1.16 -15.14 23.10
CA GLN A 204 0.07 -14.38 23.40
C GLN A 204 -0.25 -13.02 24.01
N VAL A 205 -1.40 -12.45 23.61
CA VAL A 205 -2.02 -11.25 24.17
C VAL A 205 -3.51 -11.52 24.43
N ASP A 206 -4.12 -10.72 25.28
CA ASP A 206 -5.52 -10.85 25.69
C ASP A 206 -6.43 -9.86 24.96
N VAL A 207 -5.86 -8.73 24.55
CA VAL A 207 -6.51 -7.64 23.85
C VAL A 207 -5.54 -7.12 22.79
N ILE A 208 -6.06 -6.66 21.67
CA ILE A 208 -5.29 -5.90 20.66
C ILE A 208 -5.94 -4.57 20.37
N ILE A 209 -5.10 -3.58 20.01
CA ILE A 209 -5.54 -2.28 19.50
C ILE A 209 -5.22 -2.20 18.01
N GLN A 210 -6.26 -2.04 17.20
CA GLN A 210 -6.16 -2.01 15.74
C GLN A 210 -7.23 -1.08 15.16
N ASP A 211 -7.09 -0.68 13.90
CA ASP A 211 -8.07 0.16 13.23
C ASP A 211 -9.43 -0.53 13.14
N LEU A 212 -10.48 0.21 13.47
CA LEU A 212 -11.85 -0.31 13.55
C LEU A 212 -12.31 -1.05 12.30
N PRO A 213 -12.07 -0.56 11.06
CA PRO A 213 -12.51 -1.28 9.86
C PRO A 213 -11.84 -2.64 9.68
N VAL A 214 -10.59 -2.78 10.12
CA VAL A 214 -9.84 -4.05 10.09
C VAL A 214 -10.44 -5.03 11.11
N VAL A 215 -10.72 -4.57 12.33
CA VAL A 215 -11.39 -5.35 13.37
C VAL A 215 -12.76 -5.83 12.91
N LEU A 216 -13.56 -4.93 12.31
CA LEU A 216 -14.88 -5.29 11.78
C LEU A 216 -14.79 -6.33 10.65
N THR A 217 -13.74 -6.25 9.83
CA THR A 217 -13.51 -7.24 8.77
C THR A 217 -13.11 -8.60 9.35
N TRP A 218 -12.27 -8.64 10.38
CA TRP A 218 -11.96 -9.89 11.08
C TRP A 218 -13.19 -10.51 11.72
N LEU A 219 -14.06 -9.71 12.32
CA LEU A 219 -15.30 -10.20 12.97
C LEU A 219 -16.37 -10.69 11.97
N LYS A 220 -16.20 -10.47 10.66
CA LYS A 220 -17.02 -11.16 9.64
C LYS A 220 -16.66 -12.64 9.50
N LYS A 221 -15.48 -13.07 9.98
CA LYS A 221 -15.01 -14.45 9.94
C LYS A 221 -15.57 -15.21 11.15
N PRO A 222 -16.38 -16.28 10.95
CA PRO A 222 -17.02 -17.00 12.06
C PRO A 222 -16.04 -17.46 13.14
N GLU A 223 -14.88 -17.97 12.73
CA GLU A 223 -13.84 -18.46 13.65
C GLU A 223 -13.22 -17.37 14.55
N VAL A 224 -13.35 -16.09 14.14
CA VAL A 224 -12.97 -14.92 14.96
C VAL A 224 -14.16 -14.50 15.82
N ALA A 225 -15.32 -14.29 15.19
CA ALA A 225 -16.53 -13.79 15.85
C ALA A 225 -17.05 -14.72 16.96
N GLU A 226 -16.79 -16.03 16.90
CA GLU A 226 -17.16 -16.97 17.96
C GLU A 226 -16.38 -16.72 19.26
N LYS A 227 -15.13 -16.30 19.16
CA LYS A 227 -14.20 -16.22 20.30
C LYS A 227 -13.88 -14.81 20.76
N PHE A 228 -13.99 -13.85 19.88
CA PHE A 228 -13.56 -12.47 20.10
C PHE A 228 -14.70 -11.49 19.84
N GLU A 229 -14.59 -10.32 20.43
CA GLU A 229 -15.57 -9.24 20.31
C GLU A 229 -14.90 -7.87 20.28
N LEU A 230 -15.49 -6.94 19.54
CA LEU A 230 -15.17 -5.52 19.61
C LEU A 230 -15.65 -5.01 20.97
N VAL A 231 -14.73 -4.54 21.81
CA VAL A 231 -15.04 -4.09 23.17
C VAL A 231 -15.01 -2.58 23.34
N ALA A 232 -14.32 -1.88 22.45
CA ALA A 232 -14.32 -0.41 22.42
C ALA A 232 -13.98 0.11 21.02
N SER A 233 -14.56 1.23 20.65
CA SER A 233 -14.12 2.11 19.55
C SER A 233 -13.52 3.35 20.18
N LEU A 234 -12.35 3.77 19.70
CA LEU A 234 -11.58 4.88 20.22
C LEU A 234 -11.44 5.92 19.11
N ASP A 235 -12.27 6.96 19.18
CA ASP A 235 -12.15 8.11 18.26
C ASP A 235 -10.90 8.92 18.67
N THR A 236 -9.87 8.83 17.85
CA THR A 236 -8.60 9.55 18.05
C THR A 236 -8.55 10.85 17.26
N GLY A 237 -9.56 11.17 16.45
CA GLY A 237 -9.59 12.31 15.53
C GLY A 237 -8.54 12.21 14.42
N GLU A 238 -7.96 11.03 14.21
CA GLU A 238 -6.94 10.80 13.21
C GLU A 238 -7.55 10.59 11.82
N GLN A 239 -6.76 10.89 10.78
CA GLN A 239 -7.21 10.75 9.38
C GLN A 239 -6.12 10.11 8.54
N TYR A 240 -6.51 9.30 7.54
CA TYR A 240 -5.56 8.77 6.55
C TYR A 240 -5.37 9.73 5.39
N GLY A 241 -4.14 9.74 4.88
CA GLY A 241 -3.75 10.42 3.66
C GLY A 241 -2.87 9.55 2.77
N VAL A 242 -2.90 9.81 1.48
CA VAL A 242 -1.93 9.26 0.55
C VAL A 242 -0.61 9.97 0.77
N GLY A 243 0.44 9.21 1.10
CA GLY A 243 1.79 9.73 1.30
C GLY A 243 2.53 9.90 -0.03
N LEU A 244 3.36 10.94 -0.11
CA LEU A 244 4.24 11.21 -1.24
C LEU A 244 5.64 11.53 -0.71
N LYS A 245 6.65 11.41 -1.57
CA LYS A 245 8.00 11.86 -1.23
C LYS A 245 7.98 13.31 -0.74
N LYS A 246 8.76 13.62 0.29
CA LYS A 246 8.93 15.01 0.75
C LYS A 246 9.44 15.90 -0.38
N GLY A 247 8.76 17.02 -0.63
CA GLY A 247 8.95 17.84 -1.83
C GLY A 247 8.40 17.14 -3.08
N ALA A 248 7.20 16.57 -2.97
CA ALA A 248 6.53 15.82 -4.03
C ALA A 248 6.41 16.59 -5.34
N ASP A 249 6.36 15.85 -6.45
CA ASP A 249 5.99 16.43 -7.74
C ASP A 249 4.59 17.07 -7.62
N PRO A 250 4.47 18.38 -7.88
CA PRO A 250 3.20 19.10 -7.70
C PRO A 250 2.09 18.58 -8.61
N VAL A 251 2.42 17.98 -9.76
CA VAL A 251 1.43 17.41 -10.69
C VAL A 251 0.84 16.15 -10.07
N VAL A 252 1.68 15.27 -9.48
CA VAL A 252 1.21 14.04 -8.82
C VAL A 252 0.38 14.39 -7.59
N LEU A 253 0.88 15.27 -6.71
CA LEU A 253 0.14 15.67 -5.51
C LEU A 253 -1.20 16.32 -5.87
N LYS A 254 -1.22 17.19 -6.88
CA LYS A 254 -2.47 17.81 -7.35
C LYS A 254 -3.45 16.76 -7.89
N ALA A 255 -2.98 15.80 -8.68
CA ALA A 255 -3.83 14.76 -9.23
C ALA A 255 -4.47 13.88 -8.14
N VAL A 256 -3.70 13.53 -7.08
CA VAL A 256 -4.22 12.78 -5.93
C VAL A 256 -5.26 13.61 -5.17
N ASN A 257 -4.98 14.89 -4.88
CA ASN A 257 -5.90 15.76 -4.16
C ASN A 257 -7.21 16.00 -4.95
N ASP A 258 -7.09 16.28 -6.23
CA ASP A 258 -8.25 16.50 -7.11
C ASP A 258 -9.10 15.23 -7.20
N ALA A 259 -8.47 14.05 -7.36
CA ALA A 259 -9.17 12.78 -7.43
C ALA A 259 -10.00 12.50 -6.16
N ILE A 260 -9.42 12.72 -4.98
CA ILE A 260 -10.13 12.55 -3.70
C ILE A 260 -11.26 13.56 -3.57
N THR A 261 -11.00 14.83 -3.88
CA THR A 261 -11.97 15.92 -3.72
C THR A 261 -13.15 15.77 -4.67
N GLU A 262 -12.89 15.47 -5.94
CA GLU A 262 -13.93 15.27 -6.95
C GLU A 262 -14.77 14.03 -6.64
N ALA A 263 -14.12 12.90 -6.25
CA ALA A 263 -14.85 11.69 -5.87
C ALA A 263 -15.78 11.91 -4.67
N LYS A 264 -15.38 12.75 -3.71
CA LYS A 264 -16.26 13.15 -2.59
C LYS A 264 -17.43 14.03 -3.06
N ALA A 265 -17.21 14.87 -4.07
CA ALA A 265 -18.23 15.79 -4.59
C ALA A 265 -19.24 15.11 -5.51
N ASP A 266 -18.84 14.11 -6.31
CA ASP A 266 -19.68 13.45 -7.31
C ASP A 266 -20.33 12.14 -6.84
N GLY A 267 -20.04 11.71 -5.59
CA GLY A 267 -20.57 10.48 -4.99
C GLY A 267 -19.75 9.22 -5.31
N THR A 268 -18.72 9.29 -6.11
CA THR A 268 -17.81 8.14 -6.41
C THR A 268 -17.18 7.61 -5.12
N TYR A 269 -16.76 8.52 -4.23
CA TYR A 269 -16.19 8.16 -2.93
C TYR A 269 -17.18 7.33 -2.08
N GLU A 270 -18.46 7.74 -2.00
CA GLU A 270 -19.47 6.98 -1.25
C GLU A 270 -19.66 5.59 -1.85
N GLN A 271 -19.66 5.46 -3.19
CA GLN A 271 -19.77 4.15 -3.85
C GLN A 271 -18.60 3.23 -3.51
N ILE A 272 -17.36 3.74 -3.56
CA ILE A 272 -16.16 2.99 -3.17
C ILE A 272 -16.22 2.63 -1.68
N TYR A 273 -16.64 3.55 -0.84
CA TYR A 273 -16.75 3.33 0.60
C TYR A 273 -17.76 2.21 0.92
N VAL A 274 -18.97 2.28 0.34
CA VAL A 274 -20.01 1.25 0.53
C VAL A 274 -19.57 -0.10 -0.01
N LYS A 275 -18.86 -0.13 -1.14
CA LYS A 275 -18.30 -1.37 -1.72
C LYS A 275 -17.43 -2.12 -0.69
N TRP A 276 -16.57 -1.43 0.05
CA TRP A 276 -15.58 -2.06 0.92
C TRP A 276 -16.06 -2.22 2.37
N PHE A 277 -16.80 -1.26 2.88
CA PHE A 277 -17.24 -1.26 4.28
C PHE A 277 -18.71 -1.70 4.46
N GLY A 278 -19.53 -1.70 3.41
CA GLY A 278 -20.94 -2.07 3.47
C GLY A 278 -21.82 -1.02 4.17
N LYS A 279 -21.26 0.16 4.45
CA LYS A 279 -21.92 1.29 5.13
C LYS A 279 -21.50 2.59 4.46
N LYS A 280 -22.23 3.67 4.72
CA LYS A 280 -21.87 5.01 4.24
C LYS A 280 -20.77 5.64 5.11
N PRO A 281 -20.02 6.63 4.58
CA PRO A 281 -19.09 7.42 5.38
C PRO A 281 -19.75 7.98 6.64
N GLY A 282 -19.09 7.85 7.78
CA GLY A 282 -19.62 8.26 9.09
C GLY A 282 -20.49 7.22 9.82
N GLU A 283 -20.78 6.06 9.21
CA GLU A 283 -21.63 5.03 9.82
C GLU A 283 -20.85 3.81 10.35
N LEU A 284 -19.53 3.83 10.33
CA LEU A 284 -18.73 2.67 10.77
C LEU A 284 -18.69 2.49 12.29
N GLY A 285 -18.93 3.51 13.06
CA GLY A 285 -18.97 3.44 14.53
C GLY A 285 -18.31 4.63 15.19
#